data_bc26ae96a4009a4f74e993ed0252133c
#
_entry.id   bc26ae96a4009a4f74e993ed0252133c
#
_cell.length_a   1.000
_cell.length_b   1.000
_cell.length_c   1.000
_cell.angle_alpha   90.00
_cell.angle_beta   90.00
_cell.angle_gamma   90.00
#
_symmetry.space_group_name_H-M   'P 1'
#
loop_
_entity.id
_entity.type
_entity.pdbx_description
1 polymer ?
#
loop_
_entity_poly.entity_id
_entity_poly.type
_entity_poly.pdbx_seq_one_letter_code
_entity_poly.pdbx_strand_id
1 'polypeptide(L)'
;LPRLVFPGGGLIGDDAGFLNAARIKGSHAAIKSGMLAAEAAFEALAAERQRDTLEAYPAAFQASWLHAELHKTRNFKPYMKKGLWVGSLLFGIDQVLFKGKVPWTLHNTSDHDQLKPAAACGKINYPKPDGVLTFDRLSSVFLSNTNHEEEQPCHLQLKDASVPIAINLAKYDAPEQRYCPAGVYEIVQAEAGPRLQINAQNCVHCKTCDIK
;
A
#
# COMPACT_ATOMS: atom_id res chain seq x y z
N LEU A 1 11.60 -6.36 3.19
CA LEU A 1 11.92 -5.33 2.20
C LEU A 1 12.03 -5.95 0.82
N PRO A 2 11.68 -5.24 -0.24
CA PRO A 2 11.90 -5.66 -1.63
C PRO A 2 13.41 -5.65 -1.96
N ARG A 3 13.75 -6.03 -3.19
CA ARG A 3 15.09 -5.80 -3.72
C ARG A 3 15.31 -4.29 -3.83
N LEU A 4 16.30 -3.76 -3.11
CA LEU A 4 16.51 -2.31 -2.99
C LEU A 4 17.16 -1.68 -4.21
N VAL A 5 17.89 -2.44 -5.01
CA VAL A 5 18.68 -1.91 -6.12
C VAL A 5 18.48 -2.71 -7.40
N PHE A 6 18.59 -2.02 -8.52
CA PHE A 6 18.54 -2.57 -9.88
C PHE A 6 19.42 -1.71 -10.78
N PRO A 7 19.79 -2.18 -11.99
CA PRO A 7 20.65 -1.40 -12.87
C PRO A 7 20.10 0.00 -13.14
N GLY A 8 20.85 1.03 -12.77
CA GLY A 8 20.49 2.43 -12.95
C GLY A 8 19.52 3.00 -11.92
N GLY A 9 19.13 2.27 -10.85
CA GLY A 9 18.19 2.79 -9.86
C GLY A 9 18.21 2.09 -8.51
N GLY A 10 17.51 2.71 -7.55
CA GLY A 10 17.34 2.15 -6.21
C GLY A 10 16.08 2.66 -5.52
N LEU A 11 15.55 1.88 -4.60
CA LEU A 11 14.39 2.20 -3.78
C LEU A 11 14.82 2.72 -2.42
N ILE A 12 14.24 3.82 -1.97
CA ILE A 12 14.47 4.47 -0.68
C ILE A 12 13.15 4.78 0.00
N GLY A 13 13.18 5.09 1.28
CA GLY A 13 12.01 5.57 2.02
C GLY A 13 10.88 4.56 2.16
N ASP A 14 9.69 5.06 2.30
CA ASP A 14 8.49 4.25 2.55
C ASP A 14 8.14 3.35 1.36
N ASP A 15 8.43 3.78 0.13
CA ASP A 15 8.22 2.97 -1.09
C ASP A 15 9.07 1.69 -1.09
N ALA A 16 10.22 1.71 -0.44
CA ALA A 16 11.03 0.53 -0.18
C ALA A 16 10.63 -0.24 1.09
N GLY A 17 9.60 0.22 1.80
CA GLY A 17 9.14 -0.38 3.04
C GLY A 17 9.97 0.00 4.27
N PHE A 18 10.72 1.09 4.23
CA PHE A 18 11.48 1.61 5.36
C PHE A 18 10.57 2.33 6.36
N LEU A 19 9.59 1.61 6.89
CA LEU A 19 8.64 2.09 7.88
C LEU A 19 8.67 1.20 9.12
N ASN A 20 8.90 1.78 10.29
CA ASN A 20 8.71 1.05 11.55
C ASN A 20 7.21 1.04 11.90
N ALA A 21 6.49 0.02 11.43
CA ALA A 21 5.05 -0.12 11.59
C ALA A 21 4.61 -0.17 13.06
N ALA A 22 5.44 -0.73 13.97
CA ALA A 22 5.11 -0.81 15.39
C ALA A 22 5.12 0.56 16.08
N ARG A 23 5.85 1.52 15.54
CA ARG A 23 5.92 2.91 16.03
C ARG A 23 5.17 3.91 15.16
N ILE A 24 4.68 3.48 13.99
CA ILE A 24 4.07 4.34 12.97
C ILE A 24 5.02 5.50 12.62
N LYS A 25 6.31 5.19 12.42
CA LYS A 25 7.35 6.18 12.15
C LYS A 25 8.21 5.75 10.96
N GLY A 26 8.24 6.57 9.91
CA GLY A 26 8.99 6.35 8.67
C GLY A 26 10.03 7.43 8.38
N SER A 27 9.83 8.70 8.78
CA SER A 27 10.68 9.83 8.38
C SER A 27 12.17 9.62 8.65
N HIS A 28 12.54 9.13 9.84
CA HIS A 28 13.95 8.85 10.19
C HIS A 28 14.54 7.71 9.33
N ALA A 29 13.72 6.71 9.01
CA ALA A 29 14.10 5.59 8.17
C ALA A 29 14.23 6.01 6.70
N ALA A 30 13.32 6.84 6.21
CA ALA A 30 13.38 7.43 4.87
C ALA A 30 14.64 8.28 4.70
N ILE A 31 14.94 9.17 5.66
CA ILE A 31 16.16 9.99 5.65
C ILE A 31 17.42 9.11 5.64
N LYS A 32 17.50 8.13 6.55
CA LYS A 32 18.69 7.26 6.62
C LYS A 32 18.89 6.43 5.38
N SER A 33 17.83 5.87 4.81
CA SER A 33 17.93 5.11 3.55
C SER A 33 18.36 6.00 2.39
N GLY A 34 17.86 7.25 2.31
CA GLY A 34 18.28 8.24 1.34
C GLY A 34 19.78 8.60 1.46
N MET A 35 20.26 8.80 2.69
CA MET A 35 21.69 9.06 2.93
C MET A 35 22.56 7.90 2.43
N LEU A 36 22.23 6.67 2.79
CA LEU A 36 23.00 5.48 2.38
C LEU A 36 22.99 5.28 0.85
N ALA A 37 21.86 5.53 0.22
CA ALA A 37 21.75 5.45 -1.24
C ALA A 37 22.55 6.57 -1.93
N ALA A 38 22.53 7.79 -1.41
CA ALA A 38 23.28 8.92 -1.93
C ALA A 38 24.80 8.70 -1.81
N GLU A 39 25.27 8.18 -0.68
CA GLU A 39 26.69 7.84 -0.47
C GLU A 39 27.14 6.78 -1.49
N ALA A 40 26.36 5.68 -1.66
CA ALA A 40 26.68 4.65 -2.63
C ALA A 40 26.64 5.15 -4.09
N ALA A 41 25.70 6.04 -4.42
CA ALA A 41 25.61 6.65 -5.75
C ALA A 41 26.80 7.58 -6.01
N PHE A 42 27.19 8.38 -5.03
CA PHE A 42 28.36 9.26 -5.14
C PHE A 42 29.64 8.47 -5.42
N GLU A 43 29.89 7.39 -4.67
CA GLU A 43 31.05 6.52 -4.88
C GLU A 43 31.05 5.87 -6.28
N ALA A 44 29.86 5.44 -6.75
CA ALA A 44 29.74 4.86 -8.09
C ALA A 44 30.07 5.88 -9.18
N LEU A 45 29.57 7.11 -9.06
CA LEU A 45 29.81 8.19 -10.01
C LEU A 45 31.27 8.67 -9.97
N ALA A 46 31.86 8.78 -8.79
CA ALA A 46 33.27 9.13 -8.63
C ALA A 46 34.20 8.08 -9.26
N ALA A 47 33.77 6.84 -9.31
CA ALA A 47 34.48 5.74 -9.99
C ALA A 47 34.06 5.56 -11.47
N GLU A 48 33.37 6.57 -12.07
CA GLU A 48 32.89 6.58 -13.44
C GLU A 48 31.97 5.41 -13.83
N ARG A 49 31.38 4.73 -12.85
CA ARG A 49 30.43 3.64 -13.07
C ARG A 49 29.04 4.22 -13.39
N GLN A 50 28.50 3.87 -14.54
CA GLN A 50 27.19 4.32 -15.00
C GLN A 50 26.24 3.14 -15.19
N ARG A 51 24.94 3.35 -14.93
CA ARG A 51 23.88 2.34 -15.02
C ARG A 51 24.21 1.06 -14.26
N ASP A 52 24.99 1.21 -13.21
CA ASP A 52 25.43 0.13 -12.33
C ASP A 52 24.33 -0.24 -11.31
N THR A 53 24.47 -1.43 -10.72
CA THR A 53 23.67 -1.82 -9.57
C THR A 53 24.44 -1.43 -8.30
N LEU A 54 23.85 -0.57 -7.48
CA LEU A 54 24.49 0.01 -6.30
C LEU A 54 24.54 -0.97 -5.12
N GLU A 55 25.26 -2.10 -5.25
CA GLU A 55 25.32 -3.14 -4.22
C GLU A 55 25.90 -2.65 -2.88
N ALA A 56 26.65 -1.56 -2.88
CA ALA A 56 27.12 -0.92 -1.67
C ALA A 56 25.97 -0.41 -0.78
N TYR A 57 24.85 0.03 -1.38
CA TYR A 57 23.69 0.53 -0.63
C TYR A 57 23.00 -0.55 0.23
N PRO A 58 22.58 -1.71 -0.29
CA PRO A 58 22.04 -2.79 0.54
C PRO A 58 23.02 -3.26 1.61
N ALA A 59 24.32 -3.34 1.29
CA ALA A 59 25.34 -3.72 2.27
C ALA A 59 25.45 -2.70 3.41
N ALA A 60 25.51 -1.41 3.10
CA ALA A 60 25.51 -0.33 4.08
C ALA A 60 24.23 -0.30 4.93
N PHE A 61 23.06 -0.57 4.31
CA PHE A 61 21.81 -0.72 5.06
C PHE A 61 21.89 -1.86 6.08
N GLN A 62 22.34 -3.04 5.69
CA GLN A 62 22.47 -4.20 6.58
C GLN A 62 23.41 -3.92 7.77
N ALA A 63 24.47 -3.15 7.56
CA ALA A 63 25.39 -2.73 8.62
C ALA A 63 24.85 -1.59 9.51
N SER A 64 23.75 -0.95 9.12
CA SER A 64 23.23 0.26 9.80
C SER A 64 22.34 -0.07 10.99
N TRP A 65 22.19 0.93 11.89
CA TRP A 65 21.22 0.89 12.99
C TRP A 65 19.77 0.74 12.46
N LEU A 66 19.48 1.21 11.27
CA LEU A 66 18.15 1.14 10.66
C LEU A 66 17.74 -0.31 10.41
N HIS A 67 18.65 -1.16 9.89
CA HIS A 67 18.39 -2.58 9.75
C HIS A 67 18.07 -3.23 11.10
N ALA A 68 18.86 -2.96 12.12
CA ALA A 68 18.64 -3.50 13.46
C ALA A 68 17.27 -3.09 14.04
N GLU A 69 16.86 -1.84 13.85
CA GLU A 69 15.56 -1.33 14.28
C GLU A 69 14.40 -2.03 13.57
N LEU A 70 14.43 -2.07 12.24
CA LEU A 70 13.37 -2.68 11.44
C LEU A 70 13.30 -4.20 11.66
N HIS A 71 14.45 -4.86 11.77
CA HIS A 71 14.52 -6.28 12.06
C HIS A 71 13.90 -6.63 13.42
N LYS A 72 14.09 -5.80 14.42
CA LYS A 72 13.51 -5.99 15.76
C LYS A 72 11.97 -6.01 15.73
N THR A 73 11.33 -5.25 14.85
CA THR A 73 9.87 -5.11 14.76
C THR A 73 9.24 -5.87 13.59
N ARG A 74 10.00 -6.70 12.88
CA ARG A 74 9.61 -7.37 11.63
C ARG A 74 8.35 -8.22 11.73
N ASN A 75 8.06 -8.78 12.90
CA ASN A 75 6.89 -9.65 13.14
C ASN A 75 5.63 -8.88 13.60
N PHE A 76 5.71 -7.56 13.80
CA PHE A 76 4.59 -6.77 14.32
C PHE A 76 3.31 -6.96 13.50
N LYS A 77 3.37 -6.65 12.20
CA LYS A 77 2.19 -6.73 11.33
C LYS A 77 1.61 -8.15 11.24
N PRO A 78 2.39 -9.22 11.05
CA PRO A 78 1.88 -10.59 11.10
C PRO A 78 1.22 -10.98 12.43
N TYR A 79 1.73 -10.53 13.57
CA TYR A 79 1.09 -10.78 14.86
C TYR A 79 -0.26 -10.06 14.95
N MET A 80 -0.33 -8.79 14.53
CA MET A 80 -1.56 -8.00 14.60
C MET A 80 -2.69 -8.54 13.69
N LYS A 81 -2.37 -9.33 12.65
CA LYS A 81 -3.38 -10.04 11.86
C LYS A 81 -4.18 -11.09 12.65
N LYS A 82 -3.68 -11.50 13.82
CA LYS A 82 -4.41 -12.42 14.74
C LYS A 82 -5.42 -11.69 15.64
N GLY A 83 -5.68 -10.43 15.37
CA GLY A 83 -6.55 -9.55 16.15
C GLY A 83 -5.80 -8.77 17.24
N LEU A 84 -6.48 -7.75 17.77
CA LEU A 84 -5.87 -6.78 18.68
C LEU A 84 -5.26 -7.45 19.93
N TRP A 85 -6.03 -8.26 20.62
CA TRP A 85 -5.60 -8.82 21.92
C TRP A 85 -4.52 -9.89 21.77
N VAL A 86 -4.74 -10.88 20.91
CA VAL A 86 -3.76 -11.95 20.67
C VAL A 86 -2.50 -11.41 20.01
N GLY A 87 -2.65 -10.53 19.03
CA GLY A 87 -1.51 -9.89 18.35
C GLY A 87 -0.66 -9.06 19.29
N SER A 88 -1.30 -8.26 20.15
CA SER A 88 -0.58 -7.44 21.15
C SER A 88 0.15 -8.29 22.19
N LEU A 89 -0.47 -9.38 22.65
CA LEU A 89 0.16 -10.31 23.58
C LEU A 89 1.41 -10.95 22.95
N LEU A 90 1.28 -11.51 21.75
CA LEU A 90 2.38 -12.16 21.04
C LEU A 90 3.52 -11.17 20.73
N PHE A 91 3.18 -9.97 20.29
CA PHE A 91 4.18 -8.92 20.05
C PHE A 91 4.83 -8.46 21.36
N GLY A 92 4.07 -8.33 22.44
CA GLY A 92 4.59 -8.02 23.77
C GLY A 92 5.61 -9.06 24.25
N ILE A 93 5.29 -10.34 24.11
CA ILE A 93 6.21 -11.44 24.43
C ILE A 93 7.47 -11.35 23.57
N ASP A 94 7.33 -11.16 22.27
CA ASP A 94 8.48 -11.00 21.36
C ASP A 94 9.38 -9.84 21.79
N GLN A 95 8.81 -8.67 22.12
CA GLN A 95 9.61 -7.48 22.46
C GLN A 95 10.18 -7.51 23.88
N VAL A 96 9.44 -8.03 24.87
CA VAL A 96 9.85 -8.01 26.29
C VAL A 96 10.77 -9.19 26.63
N LEU A 97 10.37 -10.41 26.27
CA LEU A 97 11.13 -11.61 26.60
C LEU A 97 12.27 -11.85 25.60
N PHE A 98 12.00 -11.75 24.31
CA PHE A 98 13.00 -12.03 23.27
C PHE A 98 13.69 -10.78 22.72
N LYS A 99 13.30 -9.58 23.14
CA LYS A 99 13.86 -8.30 22.68
C LYS A 99 13.86 -8.15 21.15
N GLY A 100 12.86 -8.74 20.47
CA GLY A 100 12.76 -8.77 19.01
C GLY A 100 13.73 -9.74 18.32
N LYS A 101 14.36 -10.63 19.06
CA LYS A 101 15.40 -11.58 18.57
C LYS A 101 14.87 -13.01 18.41
N VAL A 102 13.56 -13.19 18.22
CA VAL A 102 13.02 -14.52 17.91
C VAL A 102 13.66 -15.09 16.63
N PRO A 103 13.93 -16.42 16.58
CA PRO A 103 14.66 -17.01 15.45
C PRO A 103 13.84 -17.10 14.15
N TRP A 104 12.56 -16.79 14.20
CA TRP A 104 11.67 -16.84 13.03
C TRP A 104 11.29 -15.45 12.54
N THR A 105 10.96 -15.38 11.26
CA THR A 105 10.30 -14.22 10.64
C THR A 105 8.98 -14.69 10.04
N LEU A 106 7.89 -14.07 10.47
CA LEU A 106 6.56 -14.36 9.98
C LEU A 106 6.35 -13.63 8.66
N HIS A 107 5.68 -14.27 7.70
CA HIS A 107 5.33 -13.65 6.44
C HIS A 107 3.97 -12.96 6.52
N ASN A 108 3.85 -11.85 5.82
CA ASN A 108 2.57 -11.21 5.60
C ASN A 108 1.78 -11.97 4.52
N THR A 109 0.47 -11.96 4.66
CA THR A 109 -0.46 -12.37 3.59
C THR A 109 -0.84 -11.14 2.78
N SER A 110 -1.17 -11.34 1.51
CA SER A 110 -1.69 -10.28 0.64
C SER A 110 -3.02 -9.73 1.17
N ASP A 111 -3.25 -8.44 1.04
CA ASP A 111 -4.48 -7.83 1.57
C ASP A 111 -5.72 -8.28 0.80
N HIS A 112 -5.62 -8.45 -0.52
CA HIS A 112 -6.72 -8.92 -1.36
C HIS A 112 -7.19 -10.35 -1.00
N ASP A 113 -6.29 -11.22 -0.50
CA ASP A 113 -6.64 -12.57 -0.05
C ASP A 113 -7.50 -12.58 1.22
N GLN A 114 -7.64 -11.45 1.90
CA GLN A 114 -8.44 -11.30 3.12
C GLN A 114 -9.89 -10.90 2.84
N LEU A 115 -10.24 -10.60 1.60
CA LEU A 115 -11.58 -10.19 1.22
C LEU A 115 -12.57 -11.35 1.39
N LYS A 116 -13.57 -11.14 2.23
CA LYS A 116 -14.63 -12.14 2.48
C LYS A 116 -15.76 -11.99 1.48
N PRO A 117 -16.44 -13.08 1.08
CA PRO A 117 -17.66 -12.97 0.27
C PRO A 117 -18.69 -12.06 0.95
N ALA A 118 -19.41 -11.27 0.16
CA ALA A 118 -20.40 -10.32 0.66
C ALA A 118 -21.48 -11.00 1.51
N ALA A 119 -21.88 -12.22 1.13
CA ALA A 119 -22.87 -13.03 1.88
C ALA A 119 -22.41 -13.40 3.30
N ALA A 120 -21.10 -13.39 3.57
CA ALA A 120 -20.54 -13.68 4.89
C ALA A 120 -20.33 -12.42 5.75
N CYS A 121 -20.70 -11.24 5.23
CA CYS A 121 -20.48 -9.95 5.88
C CYS A 121 -21.81 -9.23 6.15
N GLY A 122 -21.96 -8.67 7.35
CA GLY A 122 -23.05 -7.74 7.62
C GLY A 122 -22.84 -6.41 6.93
N LYS A 123 -23.90 -5.83 6.37
CA LYS A 123 -23.84 -4.48 5.79
C LYS A 123 -23.68 -3.45 6.90
N ILE A 124 -22.63 -2.62 6.81
CA ILE A 124 -22.43 -1.52 7.75
C ILE A 124 -23.27 -0.33 7.29
N ASN A 125 -24.10 0.19 8.20
CA ASN A 125 -24.88 1.39 7.95
C ASN A 125 -24.12 2.61 8.48
N TYR A 126 -23.42 3.31 7.59
CA TYR A 126 -22.71 4.54 7.92
C TYR A 126 -23.68 5.73 8.01
N PRO A 127 -23.50 6.65 8.98
CA PRO A 127 -24.26 7.88 9.01
C PRO A 127 -24.04 8.70 7.74
N LYS A 128 -25.09 9.38 7.28
CA LYS A 128 -24.94 10.31 6.15
C LYS A 128 -24.10 11.51 6.57
N PRO A 129 -23.29 12.08 5.64
CA PRO A 129 -22.59 13.33 5.89
C PRO A 129 -23.55 14.44 6.33
N ASP A 130 -23.13 15.24 7.30
CA ASP A 130 -23.94 16.33 7.90
C ASP A 130 -23.76 17.68 7.19
N GLY A 131 -22.80 17.80 6.29
CA GLY A 131 -22.48 19.04 5.58
C GLY A 131 -21.77 20.09 6.44
N VAL A 132 -21.43 19.77 7.70
CA VAL A 132 -20.75 20.68 8.65
C VAL A 132 -19.37 20.17 9.00
N LEU A 133 -19.27 18.94 9.53
CA LEU A 133 -18.01 18.27 9.86
C LEU A 133 -17.67 17.16 8.87
N THR A 134 -18.68 16.63 8.22
CA THR A 134 -18.53 15.55 7.24
C THR A 134 -19.22 15.90 5.93
N PHE A 135 -18.58 15.60 4.82
CA PHE A 135 -19.04 15.95 3.47
C PHE A 135 -19.14 14.70 2.61
N ASP A 136 -20.00 14.76 1.59
CA ASP A 136 -20.13 13.66 0.66
C ASP A 136 -18.87 13.53 -0.23
N ARG A 137 -18.65 12.30 -0.69
CA ARG A 137 -17.43 11.95 -1.42
C ARG A 137 -17.27 12.73 -2.72
N LEU A 138 -18.34 12.84 -3.50
CA LEU A 138 -18.26 13.48 -4.83
C LEU A 138 -18.05 14.98 -4.74
N SER A 139 -18.72 15.67 -3.80
CA SER A 139 -18.47 17.09 -3.53
C SER A 139 -17.03 17.33 -3.05
N SER A 140 -16.48 16.44 -2.23
CA SER A 140 -15.08 16.52 -1.78
C SER A 140 -14.10 16.34 -2.93
N VAL A 141 -14.35 15.40 -3.86
CA VAL A 141 -13.54 15.21 -5.08
C VAL A 141 -13.63 16.45 -5.98
N PHE A 142 -14.81 16.99 -6.17
CA PHE A 142 -14.99 18.24 -6.94
C PHE A 142 -14.17 19.39 -6.36
N LEU A 143 -14.24 19.61 -5.05
CA LEU A 143 -13.48 20.65 -4.36
C LEU A 143 -11.96 20.43 -4.39
N SER A 144 -11.49 19.18 -4.55
CA SER A 144 -10.06 18.88 -4.68
C SER A 144 -9.47 19.41 -5.99
N ASN A 145 -10.30 19.82 -6.93
CA ASN A 145 -9.93 20.30 -8.25
C ASN A 145 -9.04 19.31 -9.03
N THR A 146 -9.23 18.00 -8.79
CA THR A 146 -8.55 16.95 -9.54
C THR A 146 -8.97 17.02 -11.00
N ASN A 147 -7.99 17.11 -11.89
CA ASN A 147 -8.21 17.15 -13.33
C ASN A 147 -7.15 16.32 -14.07
N HIS A 148 -7.55 15.69 -15.14
CA HIS A 148 -6.70 14.95 -16.06
C HIS A 148 -6.88 15.50 -17.46
N GLU A 149 -5.83 15.40 -18.28
CA GLU A 149 -5.92 15.80 -19.70
C GLU A 149 -6.97 14.93 -20.42
N GLU A 150 -7.88 15.58 -21.14
CA GLU A 150 -9.01 14.89 -21.77
C GLU A 150 -8.55 13.91 -22.87
N GLU A 151 -7.49 14.26 -23.59
CA GLU A 151 -6.97 13.47 -24.70
C GLU A 151 -5.96 12.40 -24.28
N GLN A 152 -5.54 12.37 -23.01
CA GLN A 152 -4.64 11.32 -22.55
C GLN A 152 -5.32 9.96 -22.49
N PRO A 153 -4.62 8.86 -22.81
CA PRO A 153 -5.16 7.52 -22.61
C PRO A 153 -5.52 7.27 -21.15
N CYS A 154 -6.65 6.62 -20.90
CA CYS A 154 -7.04 6.26 -19.54
C CYS A 154 -5.98 5.36 -18.91
N HIS A 155 -5.44 5.80 -17.76
CA HIS A 155 -4.42 5.06 -17.01
C HIS A 155 -4.99 3.87 -16.23
N LEU A 156 -6.32 3.84 -16.03
CA LEU A 156 -7.01 2.75 -15.34
C LEU A 156 -7.47 1.72 -16.38
N GLN A 157 -6.76 0.61 -16.46
CA GLN A 157 -7.02 -0.44 -17.42
C GLN A 157 -7.31 -1.76 -16.70
N LEU A 158 -8.33 -2.47 -17.16
CA LEU A 158 -8.65 -3.80 -16.67
C LEU A 158 -7.81 -4.84 -17.41
N LYS A 159 -7.17 -5.74 -16.66
CA LYS A 159 -6.50 -6.91 -17.24
C LYS A 159 -7.50 -7.88 -17.88
N ASP A 160 -8.65 -8.01 -17.24
CA ASP A 160 -9.76 -8.84 -17.68
C ASP A 160 -11.08 -8.11 -17.43
N ALA A 161 -11.77 -7.75 -18.49
CA ALA A 161 -13.03 -7.01 -18.46
C ALA A 161 -14.20 -7.80 -17.85
N SER A 162 -14.11 -9.12 -17.74
CA SER A 162 -15.15 -9.97 -17.14
C SER A 162 -15.13 -9.96 -15.60
N VAL A 163 -13.95 -9.81 -14.99
CA VAL A 163 -13.73 -9.91 -13.53
C VAL A 163 -14.63 -8.98 -12.73
N PRO A 164 -14.83 -7.71 -13.08
CA PRO A 164 -15.66 -6.80 -12.29
C PRO A 164 -17.10 -7.28 -12.10
N ILE A 165 -17.66 -7.93 -13.10
CA ILE A 165 -19.06 -8.41 -13.04
C ILE A 165 -19.11 -9.87 -12.58
N ALA A 166 -18.34 -10.75 -13.23
CA ALA A 166 -18.42 -12.19 -12.97
C ALA A 166 -17.89 -12.60 -11.58
N ILE A 167 -16.96 -11.83 -11.05
CA ILE A 167 -16.32 -12.14 -9.74
C ILE A 167 -16.61 -11.04 -8.71
N ASN A 168 -16.22 -9.79 -8.99
CA ASN A 168 -16.27 -8.74 -7.98
C ASN A 168 -17.72 -8.42 -7.58
N LEU A 169 -18.60 -8.20 -8.53
CA LEU A 169 -20.01 -7.95 -8.25
C LEU A 169 -20.67 -9.19 -7.68
N ALA A 170 -20.53 -10.34 -8.36
CA ALA A 170 -21.27 -11.56 -7.98
C ALA A 170 -20.89 -12.12 -6.61
N LYS A 171 -19.61 -12.07 -6.24
CA LYS A 171 -19.11 -12.68 -5.00
C LYS A 171 -18.89 -11.67 -3.86
N TYR A 172 -18.47 -10.46 -4.19
CA TYR A 172 -17.99 -9.47 -3.24
C TYR A 172 -18.80 -8.16 -3.23
N ASP A 173 -19.89 -8.08 -4.02
CA ASP A 173 -20.76 -6.91 -4.15
C ASP A 173 -19.97 -5.66 -4.60
N ALA A 174 -19.10 -5.83 -5.61
CA ALA A 174 -18.29 -4.79 -6.24
C ALA A 174 -17.56 -3.89 -5.23
N PRO A 175 -16.56 -4.41 -4.52
CA PRO A 175 -15.86 -3.68 -3.45
C PRO A 175 -15.15 -2.42 -3.94
N GLU A 176 -14.79 -2.34 -5.22
CA GLU A 176 -14.18 -1.18 -5.86
C GLU A 176 -15.03 0.08 -5.75
N GLN A 177 -16.35 -0.04 -5.69
CA GLN A 177 -17.26 1.09 -5.45
C GLN A 177 -17.11 1.68 -4.05
N ARG A 178 -16.63 0.89 -3.08
CA ARG A 178 -16.51 1.27 -1.68
C ARG A 178 -15.11 1.68 -1.28
N TYR A 179 -14.09 0.93 -1.70
CA TYR A 179 -12.73 1.28 -1.30
C TYR A 179 -12.15 2.46 -2.08
N CYS A 180 -12.69 2.78 -3.26
CA CYS A 180 -12.22 3.95 -4.00
C CYS A 180 -12.66 5.24 -3.29
N PRO A 181 -11.72 6.10 -2.83
CA PRO A 181 -12.06 7.33 -2.11
C PRO A 181 -12.64 8.41 -3.03
N ALA A 182 -12.47 8.26 -4.34
CA ALA A 182 -12.83 9.29 -5.32
C ALA A 182 -14.04 8.94 -6.20
N GLY A 183 -14.73 7.82 -5.93
CA GLY A 183 -15.90 7.43 -6.73
C GLY A 183 -15.58 7.16 -8.20
N VAL A 184 -14.42 6.58 -8.47
CA VAL A 184 -13.99 6.25 -9.84
C VAL A 184 -14.77 5.07 -10.41
N TYR A 185 -15.11 4.09 -9.59
CA TYR A 185 -15.73 2.85 -10.02
C TYR A 185 -17.20 2.81 -9.66
N GLU A 186 -18.06 2.51 -10.65
CA GLU A 186 -19.51 2.38 -10.47
C GLU A 186 -20.03 1.18 -11.26
N ILE A 187 -20.95 0.43 -10.66
CA ILE A 187 -21.73 -0.57 -11.38
C ILE A 187 -23.00 0.11 -11.88
N VAL A 188 -23.10 0.23 -13.19
CA VAL A 188 -24.27 0.82 -13.88
C VAL A 188 -25.08 -0.26 -14.58
N GLN A 189 -26.40 -0.10 -14.60
CA GLN A 189 -27.29 -0.98 -15.33
C GLN A 189 -27.36 -0.49 -16.79
N ALA A 190 -27.01 -1.35 -17.71
CA ALA A 190 -27.16 -1.13 -19.15
C ALA A 190 -28.18 -2.11 -19.74
N GLU A 191 -28.59 -1.94 -20.98
CA GLU A 191 -29.54 -2.85 -21.67
C GLU A 191 -29.07 -4.31 -21.68
N ALA A 192 -27.76 -4.54 -21.81
CA ALA A 192 -27.14 -5.87 -21.78
C ALA A 192 -26.85 -6.42 -20.37
N GLY A 193 -27.25 -5.70 -19.29
CA GLY A 193 -26.98 -6.06 -17.91
C GLY A 193 -25.98 -5.12 -17.21
N PRO A 194 -25.55 -5.49 -16.00
CA PRO A 194 -24.62 -4.65 -15.23
C PRO A 194 -23.25 -4.56 -15.90
N ARG A 195 -22.65 -3.36 -15.88
CA ARG A 195 -21.28 -3.14 -16.34
C ARG A 195 -20.52 -2.25 -15.37
N LEU A 196 -19.20 -2.40 -15.33
CA LEU A 196 -18.34 -1.46 -14.64
C LEU A 196 -18.16 -0.20 -15.47
N GLN A 197 -18.41 0.95 -14.87
CA GLN A 197 -18.04 2.27 -15.38
C GLN A 197 -16.85 2.80 -14.62
N ILE A 198 -15.86 3.32 -15.34
CA ILE A 198 -14.64 3.91 -14.78
C ILE A 198 -14.64 5.41 -15.04
N ASN A 199 -14.89 6.19 -14.02
CA ASN A 199 -14.86 7.66 -14.05
C ASN A 199 -13.43 8.14 -13.79
N ALA A 200 -12.52 7.93 -14.76
CA ALA A 200 -11.08 8.15 -14.58
C ALA A 200 -10.72 9.59 -14.22
N GLN A 201 -11.52 10.57 -14.63
CA GLN A 201 -11.33 11.98 -14.27
C GLN A 201 -11.37 12.27 -12.76
N ASN A 202 -12.05 11.41 -11.99
CA ASN A 202 -12.12 11.54 -10.54
C ASN A 202 -10.89 10.96 -9.83
N CYS A 203 -9.99 10.27 -10.53
CA CYS A 203 -8.90 9.53 -9.91
C CYS A 203 -7.88 10.46 -9.24
N VAL A 204 -7.64 10.25 -7.94
CA VAL A 204 -6.65 10.98 -7.13
C VAL A 204 -5.32 10.22 -6.97
N HIS A 205 -5.07 9.22 -7.79
CA HIS A 205 -3.85 8.40 -7.82
C HIS A 205 -3.43 7.78 -6.47
N CYS A 206 -4.38 7.43 -5.61
CA CYS A 206 -4.10 6.86 -4.29
C CYS A 206 -3.60 5.40 -4.32
N LYS A 207 -3.60 4.75 -5.49
CA LYS A 207 -3.13 3.37 -5.70
C LYS A 207 -3.89 2.27 -4.95
N THR A 208 -4.97 2.58 -4.25
CA THR A 208 -5.75 1.59 -3.50
C THR A 208 -6.24 0.44 -4.38
N CYS A 209 -6.64 0.71 -5.62
CA CYS A 209 -7.12 -0.30 -6.57
C CYS A 209 -6.03 -1.27 -7.05
N ASP A 210 -4.76 -0.87 -7.02
CA ASP A 210 -3.63 -1.76 -7.35
C ASP A 210 -3.31 -2.73 -6.20
N ILE A 211 -3.71 -2.39 -4.97
CA ILE A 211 -3.41 -3.15 -3.75
C ILE A 211 -4.56 -4.09 -3.38
N LYS A 212 -5.79 -3.68 -3.66
CA LYS A 212 -7.06 -4.40 -3.33
C LYS A 212 -7.66 -5.12 -4.55
#